data_0432c0f76a05e1f4dda85d31026b02b8
#
_entry.id   0432c0f76a05e1f4dda85d31026b02b8
#
_cell.length_a   1.000
_cell.length_b   1.000
_cell.length_c   1.000
_cell.angle_alpha   90.00
_cell.angle_beta   90.00
_cell.angle_gamma   90.00
#
_symmetry.space_group_name_H-M   'P 1'
#
loop_
_entity.id
_entity.type
_entity.pdbx_description
1 polymer ?
#
loop_
_entity_poly.entity_id
_entity_poly.type
_entity_poly.pdbx_seq_one_letter_code
_entity_poly.pdbx_strand_id
1 'polypeptide(L)'
;MKISRRNSIATLMACVIAFSANAADEAPGKQWQFDVALDGKPIGSHTFELQHDGSKQVLTTEASFDVKFLFITAFRYRHQNTEIWSNGCVSSIDASTDSNGQQFDVRGEIGNGRFDVIGAEGSMTLPGCVQTFAYWNPAILESQRLLNSQTGEYEDVT
;
A
#
# COMPACT_ATOMS: atom_id res chain seq x y z
N MET A 1 35.42 -34.36 73.00
CA MET A 1 34.46 -33.28 72.65
C MET A 1 34.53 -33.10 71.14
N LYS A 2 33.60 -33.74 70.38
CA LYS A 2 33.59 -33.72 68.91
C LYS A 2 32.51 -32.78 68.45
N ILE A 3 32.92 -31.68 67.77
CA ILE A 3 32.01 -30.70 67.19
C ILE A 3 31.80 -31.10 65.74
N SER A 4 30.57 -31.49 65.39
CA SER A 4 30.12 -31.77 64.04
C SER A 4 29.64 -30.50 63.37
N ARG A 5 30.26 -30.10 62.24
CA ARG A 5 29.79 -29.01 61.37
C ARG A 5 28.79 -29.56 60.36
N ARG A 6 27.55 -29.09 60.41
CA ARG A 6 26.53 -29.33 59.41
C ARG A 6 26.69 -28.29 58.31
N ASN A 7 27.06 -28.73 57.09
CA ASN A 7 27.00 -27.90 55.90
C ASN A 7 25.57 -27.88 55.36
N SER A 8 24.97 -26.71 55.40
CA SER A 8 23.71 -26.45 54.71
C SER A 8 24.00 -25.98 53.29
N ILE A 9 23.66 -26.81 52.30
CA ILE A 9 23.72 -26.47 50.86
C ILE A 9 22.38 -25.76 50.58
N ALA A 10 22.45 -24.44 50.30
CA ALA A 10 21.33 -23.68 49.81
C ALA A 10 21.28 -23.84 48.29
N THR A 11 20.27 -24.58 47.82
CA THR A 11 19.98 -24.71 46.39
C THR A 11 19.27 -23.49 45.89
N LEU A 12 19.96 -22.63 45.12
CA LEU A 12 19.36 -21.51 44.41
C LEU A 12 18.58 -22.05 43.18
N MET A 13 17.29 -22.01 43.22
CA MET A 13 16.40 -22.35 42.10
C MET A 13 16.26 -21.11 41.21
N ALA A 14 17.00 -21.06 40.12
CA ALA A 14 16.88 -20.01 39.13
C ALA A 14 15.61 -20.25 38.28
N CYS A 15 14.61 -19.39 38.46
CA CYS A 15 13.39 -19.39 37.67
C CYS A 15 13.69 -18.72 36.32
N VAL A 16 13.89 -19.51 35.25
CA VAL A 16 14.02 -19.02 33.88
C VAL A 16 12.62 -18.70 33.36
N ILE A 17 12.26 -17.43 33.32
CA ILE A 17 11.02 -16.97 32.68
C ILE A 17 11.32 -16.92 31.16
N ALA A 18 10.84 -17.91 30.44
CA ALA A 18 10.85 -17.89 28.97
C ALA A 18 9.76 -16.92 28.49
N PHE A 19 10.17 -15.75 28.00
CA PHE A 19 9.29 -14.88 27.23
C PHE A 19 9.10 -15.53 25.85
N SER A 20 7.96 -16.17 25.63
CA SER A 20 7.51 -16.52 24.30
C SER A 20 7.10 -15.25 23.58
N ALA A 21 7.96 -14.73 22.70
CA ALA A 21 7.54 -13.72 21.73
C ALA A 21 6.56 -14.42 20.77
N ASN A 22 5.26 -14.12 20.92
CA ASN A 22 4.29 -14.42 19.89
C ASN A 22 4.64 -13.51 18.70
N ALA A 23 5.32 -14.05 17.66
CA ALA A 23 5.29 -13.46 16.36
C ALA A 23 3.82 -13.49 15.92
N ALA A 24 3.19 -12.34 15.79
CA ALA A 24 1.90 -12.24 15.15
C ALA A 24 2.09 -12.83 13.73
N ASP A 25 1.34 -13.88 13.43
CA ASP A 25 1.32 -14.51 12.12
C ASP A 25 0.63 -13.49 11.20
N GLU A 26 1.43 -12.66 10.52
CA GLU A 26 0.96 -11.66 9.59
C GLU A 26 0.35 -12.43 8.42
N ALA A 27 -0.94 -12.22 8.15
CA ALA A 27 -1.61 -12.90 7.07
C ALA A 27 -0.85 -12.64 5.75
N PRO A 28 -0.59 -13.70 4.94
CA PRO A 28 0.19 -13.53 3.72
C PRO A 28 -0.46 -12.49 2.82
N GLY A 29 0.34 -11.54 2.34
CA GLY A 29 -0.09 -10.51 1.41
C GLY A 29 -0.66 -11.14 0.14
N LYS A 30 -1.52 -10.40 -0.56
CA LYS A 30 -2.05 -10.81 -1.87
C LYS A 30 -1.37 -9.99 -2.96
N GLN A 31 -1.01 -10.65 -4.05
CA GLN A 31 -0.41 -9.98 -5.20
C GLN A 31 -1.20 -10.32 -6.46
N TRP A 32 -1.40 -9.32 -7.31
CA TRP A 32 -1.96 -9.46 -8.65
C TRP A 32 -0.99 -8.82 -9.64
N GLN A 33 -0.69 -9.52 -10.70
CA GLN A 33 0.15 -9.02 -11.78
C GLN A 33 -0.61 -9.20 -13.09
N PHE A 34 -0.66 -8.12 -13.86
CA PHE A 34 -1.30 -8.06 -15.17
C PHE A 34 -0.25 -7.76 -16.23
N ASP A 35 -0.22 -8.57 -17.27
CA ASP A 35 0.51 -8.24 -18.49
C ASP A 35 -0.35 -7.29 -19.33
N VAL A 36 0.23 -6.16 -19.73
CA VAL A 36 -0.48 -5.14 -20.49
C VAL A 36 -0.06 -5.24 -21.96
N ALA A 37 -1.05 -5.30 -22.86
CA ALA A 37 -0.85 -5.38 -24.28
C ALA A 37 -1.60 -4.27 -25.03
N LEU A 38 -1.00 -3.74 -26.07
CA LEU A 38 -1.61 -2.81 -27.02
C LEU A 38 -1.64 -3.48 -28.40
N ASP A 39 -2.82 -3.61 -28.99
CA ASP A 39 -3.03 -4.33 -30.26
C ASP A 39 -2.41 -5.74 -30.27
N GLY A 40 -2.54 -6.46 -29.15
CA GLY A 40 -2.01 -7.81 -28.97
C GLY A 40 -0.49 -7.89 -28.77
N LYS A 41 0.22 -6.76 -28.70
CA LYS A 41 1.65 -6.71 -28.42
C LYS A 41 1.90 -6.36 -26.97
N PRO A 42 2.71 -7.15 -26.23
CA PRO A 42 3.07 -6.81 -24.86
C PRO A 42 3.77 -5.44 -24.80
N ILE A 43 3.32 -4.58 -23.89
CA ILE A 43 3.93 -3.26 -23.68
C ILE A 43 4.45 -3.08 -22.25
N GLY A 44 4.12 -3.97 -21.33
CA GLY A 44 4.58 -3.89 -19.95
C GLY A 44 3.68 -4.64 -18.97
N SER A 45 3.75 -4.23 -17.70
CA SER A 45 3.02 -4.87 -16.62
C SER A 45 2.43 -3.86 -15.65
N HIS A 46 1.42 -4.32 -14.90
CA HIS A 46 0.78 -3.60 -13.79
C HIS A 46 0.65 -4.57 -12.61
N THR A 47 1.27 -4.25 -11.50
CA THR A 47 1.31 -5.09 -10.29
C THR A 47 0.64 -4.38 -9.13
N PHE A 48 -0.13 -5.12 -8.35
CA PHE A 48 -0.74 -4.70 -7.09
C PHE A 48 -0.29 -5.66 -6.00
N GLU A 49 0.17 -5.12 -4.89
CA GLU A 49 0.52 -5.88 -3.70
C GLU A 49 -0.26 -5.33 -2.50
N LEU A 50 -1.07 -6.18 -1.89
CA LEU A 50 -1.89 -5.85 -0.72
C LEU A 50 -1.35 -6.57 0.49
N GLN A 51 -0.91 -5.83 1.48
CA GLN A 51 -0.44 -6.32 2.76
C GLN A 51 -1.39 -5.89 3.88
N HIS A 52 -1.38 -6.65 4.99
CA HIS A 52 -2.14 -6.31 6.19
C HIS A 52 -1.17 -5.87 7.29
N ASP A 53 -1.40 -4.69 7.85
CA ASP A 53 -0.68 -4.15 8.99
C ASP A 53 -1.70 -3.86 10.12
N GLY A 54 -1.91 -4.85 10.97
CA GLY A 54 -2.95 -4.79 12.01
C GLY A 54 -4.35 -4.64 11.41
N SER A 55 -5.02 -3.52 11.70
CA SER A 55 -6.34 -3.19 11.16
C SER A 55 -6.29 -2.43 9.83
N LYS A 56 -5.11 -2.12 9.34
CA LYS A 56 -4.89 -1.38 8.08
C LYS A 56 -4.52 -2.35 6.96
N GLN A 57 -4.77 -1.91 5.75
CA GLN A 57 -4.30 -2.56 4.54
C GLN A 57 -3.36 -1.59 3.82
N VAL A 58 -2.21 -2.07 3.40
CA VAL A 58 -1.25 -1.29 2.61
C VAL A 58 -1.26 -1.85 1.20
N LEU A 59 -1.64 -1.03 0.25
CA LEU A 59 -1.61 -1.35 -1.17
C LEU A 59 -0.40 -0.67 -1.80
N THR A 60 0.46 -1.44 -2.44
CA THR A 60 1.51 -0.93 -3.32
C THR A 60 1.15 -1.26 -4.76
N THR A 61 1.24 -0.28 -5.63
CA THR A 61 0.94 -0.42 -7.05
C THR A 61 2.14 0.02 -7.88
N GLU A 62 2.52 -0.79 -8.86
CA GLU A 62 3.55 -0.48 -9.83
C GLU A 62 3.04 -0.74 -11.25
N ALA A 63 3.14 0.27 -12.13
CA ALA A 63 2.84 0.11 -13.54
C ALA A 63 4.01 0.60 -14.40
N SER A 64 4.37 -0.20 -15.40
CA SER A 64 5.50 0.09 -16.31
C SER A 64 5.13 -0.31 -17.72
N PHE A 65 5.00 0.69 -18.61
CA PHE A 65 4.63 0.47 -20.00
C PHE A 65 5.63 1.16 -20.92
N ASP A 66 6.05 0.46 -21.99
CA ASP A 66 6.86 1.00 -23.08
C ASP A 66 6.19 0.66 -24.42
N VAL A 67 5.61 1.66 -25.07
CA VAL A 67 5.07 1.52 -26.42
C VAL A 67 6.19 1.82 -27.42
N LYS A 68 6.50 0.84 -28.25
CA LYS A 68 7.55 0.95 -29.27
C LYS A 68 6.96 0.97 -30.67
N PHE A 69 7.44 1.90 -31.48
CA PHE A 69 7.18 1.92 -32.90
C PHE A 69 8.50 1.69 -33.67
N LEU A 70 8.60 0.57 -34.39
CA LEU A 70 9.84 0.05 -34.95
C LEU A 70 10.90 -0.17 -33.87
N PHE A 71 11.95 0.65 -33.84
CA PHE A 71 13.05 0.57 -32.87
C PHE A 71 13.06 1.74 -31.86
N ILE A 72 12.04 2.60 -31.93
CA ILE A 72 11.96 3.83 -31.11
C ILE A 72 10.88 3.63 -30.04
N THR A 73 11.19 3.98 -28.79
CA THR A 73 10.18 4.11 -27.73
C THR A 73 9.36 5.37 -28.02
N ALA A 74 8.11 5.19 -28.43
CA ALA A 74 7.19 6.27 -28.76
C ALA A 74 6.48 6.82 -27.52
N PHE A 75 6.28 5.99 -26.49
CA PHE A 75 5.65 6.38 -25.23
C PHE A 75 6.21 5.53 -24.10
N ARG A 76 6.45 6.16 -22.95
CA ARG A 76 6.88 5.51 -21.71
C ARG A 76 5.98 5.95 -20.57
N TYR A 77 5.60 4.99 -19.73
CA TYR A 77 4.80 5.22 -18.53
C TYR A 77 5.41 4.48 -17.35
N ARG A 78 5.58 5.17 -16.24
CA ARG A 78 6.02 4.61 -14.97
C ARG A 78 5.15 5.19 -13.88
N HIS A 79 4.53 4.34 -13.08
CA HIS A 79 3.68 4.74 -11.97
C HIS A 79 4.01 3.90 -10.76
N GLN A 80 4.16 4.55 -9.62
CA GLN A 80 4.30 3.95 -8.30
C GLN A 80 3.31 4.63 -7.37
N ASN A 81 2.61 3.83 -6.57
CA ASN A 81 1.62 4.34 -5.64
C ASN A 81 1.60 3.47 -4.38
N THR A 82 1.56 4.11 -3.21
CA THR A 82 1.32 3.46 -1.92
C THR A 82 0.09 4.06 -1.29
N GLU A 83 -0.89 3.22 -0.98
CA GLU A 83 -2.13 3.60 -0.32
C GLU A 83 -2.25 2.86 1.01
N ILE A 84 -2.66 3.58 2.05
CA ILE A 84 -3.07 2.98 3.32
C ILE A 84 -4.59 3.03 3.38
N TRP A 85 -5.20 1.87 3.61
CA TRP A 85 -6.63 1.70 3.69
C TRP A 85 -7.07 1.37 5.11
N SER A 86 -8.16 1.96 5.56
CA SER A 86 -8.76 1.71 6.86
C SER A 86 -10.28 1.77 6.74
N ASN A 87 -10.97 0.78 7.31
CA ASN A 87 -12.43 0.69 7.26
C ASN A 87 -13.03 0.80 5.84
N GLY A 88 -12.32 0.25 4.84
CA GLY A 88 -12.75 0.27 3.44
C GLY A 88 -12.53 1.59 2.72
N CYS A 89 -11.87 2.58 3.31
CA CYS A 89 -11.58 3.89 2.72
C CYS A 89 -10.08 4.15 2.69
N VAL A 90 -9.59 4.90 1.71
CA VAL A 90 -8.20 5.37 1.69
C VAL A 90 -7.97 6.33 2.85
N SER A 91 -6.97 6.06 3.66
CA SER A 91 -6.54 6.94 4.76
C SER A 91 -5.30 7.76 4.41
N SER A 92 -4.45 7.27 3.51
CA SER A 92 -3.37 8.06 2.90
C SER A 92 -3.00 7.52 1.52
N ILE A 93 -2.45 8.40 0.69
CA ILE A 93 -1.91 8.09 -0.63
C ILE A 93 -0.60 8.85 -0.85
N ASP A 94 0.39 8.18 -1.42
CA ASP A 94 1.63 8.77 -1.96
C ASP A 94 1.92 8.11 -3.30
N ALA A 95 1.76 8.87 -4.39
CA ALA A 95 1.92 8.36 -5.73
C ALA A 95 2.80 9.28 -6.57
N SER A 96 3.57 8.67 -7.46
CA SER A 96 4.44 9.35 -8.44
C SER A 96 4.27 8.71 -9.80
N THR A 97 4.14 9.52 -10.83
CA THR A 97 3.95 9.07 -12.22
C THR A 97 4.87 9.83 -13.16
N ASP A 98 5.60 9.10 -14.01
CA ASP A 98 6.23 9.64 -15.22
C ASP A 98 5.42 9.17 -16.43
N SER A 99 4.73 10.10 -17.06
CA SER A 99 3.99 9.87 -18.30
C SER A 99 4.71 10.53 -19.46
N ASN A 100 5.59 9.79 -20.10
CA ASN A 100 6.39 10.22 -21.26
C ASN A 100 7.21 11.50 -20.99
N GLY A 101 7.78 11.60 -19.77
CA GLY A 101 8.58 12.73 -19.30
C GLY A 101 7.79 13.81 -18.55
N GLN A 102 6.46 13.72 -18.54
CA GLN A 102 5.63 14.56 -17.68
C GLN A 102 5.49 13.91 -16.30
N GLN A 103 5.89 14.64 -15.25
CA GLN A 103 5.86 14.17 -13.87
C GLN A 103 4.57 14.60 -13.19
N PHE A 104 4.00 13.69 -12.40
CA PHE A 104 2.86 13.94 -11.54
C PHE A 104 3.14 13.35 -10.17
N ASP A 105 2.83 14.08 -9.12
CA ASP A 105 2.88 13.61 -7.74
C ASP A 105 1.52 13.83 -7.09
N VAL A 106 1.03 12.82 -6.37
CA VAL A 106 -0.22 12.90 -5.62
C VAL A 106 0.05 12.49 -4.18
N ARG A 107 -0.32 13.35 -3.25
CA ARG A 107 -0.24 13.07 -1.81
C ARG A 107 -1.54 13.46 -1.13
N GLY A 108 -2.02 12.59 -0.27
CA GLY A 108 -3.24 12.86 0.48
C GLY A 108 -3.31 12.07 1.77
N GLU A 109 -4.04 12.61 2.73
CA GLU A 109 -4.28 11.96 4.00
C GLU A 109 -5.63 12.36 4.61
N ILE A 110 -6.17 11.49 5.46
CA ILE A 110 -7.39 11.79 6.20
C ILE A 110 -7.07 12.63 7.44
N GLY A 111 -7.76 13.75 7.60
CA GLY A 111 -7.67 14.63 8.75
C GLY A 111 -9.04 15.22 9.09
N ASN A 112 -9.41 15.26 10.38
CA ASN A 112 -10.68 15.85 10.86
C ASN A 112 -11.93 15.31 10.14
N GLY A 113 -11.93 14.04 9.74
CA GLY A 113 -13.04 13.39 9.05
C GLY A 113 -13.20 13.76 7.57
N ARG A 114 -12.19 14.40 6.97
CA ARG A 114 -12.11 14.73 5.55
C ARG A 114 -10.79 14.25 4.98
N PHE A 115 -10.73 14.08 3.67
CA PHE A 115 -9.51 13.66 2.97
C PHE A 115 -8.93 14.87 2.21
N ASP A 116 -7.77 15.32 2.65
CA ASP A 116 -7.05 16.42 1.99
C ASP A 116 -6.05 15.81 1.01
N VAL A 117 -6.07 16.27 -0.24
CA VAL A 117 -5.20 15.78 -1.31
C VAL A 117 -4.58 16.93 -2.09
N ILE A 118 -3.33 16.75 -2.50
CA ILE A 118 -2.59 17.61 -3.41
C ILE A 118 -2.25 16.77 -4.65
N GLY A 119 -2.59 17.28 -5.82
CA GLY A 119 -2.31 16.66 -7.11
C GLY A 119 -1.97 17.69 -8.17
N ALA A 120 -2.12 17.33 -9.44
CA ALA A 120 -1.74 18.14 -10.60
C ALA A 120 -2.43 19.51 -10.64
N GLU A 121 -3.69 19.61 -10.20
CA GLU A 121 -4.48 20.85 -10.19
C GLU A 121 -4.41 21.61 -8.86
N GLY A 122 -3.54 21.17 -7.93
CA GLY A 122 -3.38 21.78 -6.61
C GLY A 122 -4.06 21.00 -5.49
N SER A 123 -4.42 21.70 -4.42
CA SER A 123 -4.99 21.09 -3.22
C SER A 123 -6.52 21.09 -3.26
N MET A 124 -7.13 19.98 -2.84
CA MET A 124 -8.57 19.89 -2.61
C MET A 124 -8.89 19.12 -1.34
N THR A 125 -10.07 19.33 -0.79
CA THR A 125 -10.60 18.62 0.37
C THR A 125 -11.83 17.81 -0.06
N LEU A 126 -11.76 16.49 0.12
CA LEU A 126 -12.74 15.50 -0.29
C LEU A 126 -13.57 15.00 0.90
N PRO A 127 -14.64 14.22 0.67
CA PRO A 127 -15.34 13.48 1.74
C PRO A 127 -14.39 12.61 2.56
N GLY A 128 -14.77 12.26 3.78
CA GLY A 128 -13.93 11.47 4.68
C GLY A 128 -13.74 10.01 4.27
N CYS A 129 -14.54 9.49 3.34
CA CYS A 129 -14.35 8.17 2.74
C CYS A 129 -14.11 8.34 1.24
N VAL A 130 -12.90 8.09 0.80
CA VAL A 130 -12.45 8.17 -0.59
C VAL A 130 -12.09 6.77 -1.07
N GLN A 131 -12.44 6.48 -2.32
CA GLN A 131 -12.02 5.30 -3.06
C GLN A 131 -11.10 5.75 -4.20
N THR A 132 -10.13 4.92 -4.55
CA THR A 132 -9.26 5.10 -5.73
C THR A 132 -9.62 4.08 -6.80
N PHE A 133 -8.95 4.11 -7.96
CA PHE A 133 -9.03 3.06 -8.98
C PHE A 133 -8.32 1.77 -8.52
N ALA A 134 -8.66 1.31 -7.32
CA ALA A 134 -8.09 0.14 -6.68
C ALA A 134 -8.79 -1.14 -7.15
N TYR A 135 -8.39 -1.69 -8.27
CA TYR A 135 -9.02 -2.86 -8.93
C TYR A 135 -9.10 -4.14 -8.08
N TRP A 136 -8.42 -4.19 -6.95
CA TRP A 136 -8.50 -5.27 -5.97
C TRP A 136 -9.74 -5.18 -5.08
N ASN A 137 -10.34 -3.97 -4.96
CA ASN A 137 -11.46 -3.69 -4.05
C ASN A 137 -12.78 -3.63 -4.84
N PRO A 138 -13.69 -4.59 -4.68
CA PRO A 138 -14.96 -4.58 -5.41
C PRO A 138 -15.87 -3.39 -5.07
N ALA A 139 -15.64 -2.67 -3.96
CA ALA A 139 -16.41 -1.48 -3.60
C ALA A 139 -16.28 -0.34 -4.63
N ILE A 140 -15.28 -0.36 -5.51
CA ILE A 140 -15.15 0.60 -6.61
C ILE A 140 -16.34 0.54 -7.57
N LEU A 141 -16.99 -0.62 -7.71
CA LEU A 141 -18.15 -0.81 -8.61
C LEU A 141 -19.41 -0.10 -8.10
N GLU A 142 -19.46 0.22 -6.81
CA GLU A 142 -20.56 0.94 -6.16
C GLU A 142 -20.26 2.43 -5.98
N SER A 143 -19.03 2.84 -6.29
CA SER A 143 -18.57 4.22 -6.12
C SER A 143 -19.03 5.08 -7.29
N GLN A 144 -19.53 6.28 -7.00
CA GLN A 144 -19.87 7.27 -8.02
C GLN A 144 -18.68 8.11 -8.44
N ARG A 145 -17.68 8.22 -7.56
CA ARG A 145 -16.45 8.99 -7.78
C ARG A 145 -15.25 8.25 -7.25
N LEU A 146 -14.14 8.35 -7.99
CA LEU A 146 -12.86 7.74 -7.62
C LEU A 146 -11.74 8.80 -7.68
N LEU A 147 -10.80 8.71 -6.75
CA LEU A 147 -9.59 9.51 -6.77
C LEU A 147 -8.58 8.87 -7.75
N ASN A 148 -8.16 9.65 -8.72
CA ASN A 148 -7.13 9.25 -9.66
C ASN A 148 -5.75 9.38 -9.00
N SER A 149 -5.07 8.26 -8.81
CA SER A 149 -3.74 8.21 -8.18
C SER A 149 -2.63 8.81 -9.05
N GLN A 150 -2.87 9.05 -10.35
CA GLN A 150 -1.93 9.72 -11.21
C GLN A 150 -2.01 11.25 -11.11
N THR A 151 -3.23 11.80 -11.11
CA THR A 151 -3.44 13.27 -11.23
C THR A 151 -3.89 13.91 -9.94
N GLY A 152 -4.48 13.14 -9.01
CA GLY A 152 -5.12 13.65 -7.80
C GLY A 152 -6.55 14.19 -8.05
N GLU A 153 -7.08 14.06 -9.25
CA GLU A 153 -8.46 14.44 -9.58
C GLU A 153 -9.46 13.48 -8.96
N TYR A 154 -10.62 14.01 -8.56
CA TYR A 154 -11.73 13.22 -8.01
C TYR A 154 -12.82 13.08 -9.06
N GLU A 155 -12.73 12.02 -9.86
CA GLU A 155 -13.46 11.83 -11.11
C GLU A 155 -14.81 11.14 -10.89
N ASP A 156 -15.82 11.55 -11.66
CA ASP A 156 -17.12 10.87 -11.74
C ASP A 156 -16.98 9.60 -12.59
N VAL A 157 -17.43 8.47 -12.05
CA VAL A 157 -17.40 7.15 -12.70
C VAL A 157 -18.84 6.62 -12.81
N THR A 158 -19.51 6.94 -13.91
CA THR A 158 -20.89 6.51 -14.21
C THR A 158 -20.94 5.75 -15.52
#